data_98f410aa2ade85d26a8700391e7d9f83
#
_entry.id   98f410aa2ade85d26a8700391e7d9f83
#
_cell.length_a   1.000
_cell.length_b   1.000
_cell.length_c   1.000
_cell.angle_alpha   90.00
_cell.angle_beta   90.00
_cell.angle_gamma   90.00
#
_symmetry.space_group_name_H-M   'P 1'
#
loop_
_entity.id
_entity.type
_entity.pdbx_description
1 polymer ?
#
loop_
_entity_poly.entity_id
_entity_poly.type
_entity_poly.pdbx_seq_one_letter_code
_entity_poly.pdbx_strand_id
1 'polypeptide(L)'
;MDGTLTTSHRLRAQTIRALERLAEAGLKVVLVSGRPAGWGEAWARTLPVEGVIVENGGLFFVRGAKGLRKVYLEPPKERAENRRRLRSEVLRVLKRVPGAQLSSDSAYTEVDLAIDYNEEARLGDTAAGRIEALLRERGVTAVRSSVHVNCWLGRFDKLIATRRFAREAWGQALHPEDGRFVYAGDSFNDAPMFQAFALSVGVANVRSVLNRIEAPPAFITRAAEGRGFEELARAILVPRDRLQE
;
A
#
# COMPACT_ATOMS: atom_id res chain seq x y z
N MET A 1 4.30 -0.32 -2.15
CA MET A 1 5.66 0.23 -1.88
C MET A 1 6.68 -0.89 -1.90
N ASP A 2 6.67 -1.79 -0.91
CA ASP A 2 7.51 -2.98 -0.94
C ASP A 2 7.10 -3.87 -2.10
N GLY A 3 8.07 -4.46 -2.79
CA GLY A 3 7.80 -5.30 -3.96
C GLY A 3 7.29 -4.59 -5.22
N THR A 4 6.96 -3.28 -5.13
CA THR A 4 6.54 -2.47 -6.28
C THR A 4 7.57 -1.38 -6.62
N LEU A 5 7.96 -0.56 -5.62
CA LEU A 5 8.97 0.50 -5.79
C LEU A 5 10.35 0.09 -5.29
N THR A 6 10.39 -0.77 -4.27
CA THR A 6 11.66 -1.32 -3.76
C THR A 6 12.09 -2.54 -4.58
N THR A 7 13.40 -2.77 -4.60
CA THR A 7 14.01 -4.01 -5.11
C THR A 7 14.78 -4.64 -3.97
N SER A 8 14.43 -5.86 -3.57
CA SER A 8 15.00 -6.54 -2.40
C SER A 8 14.99 -5.62 -1.16
N HIS A 9 13.83 -5.04 -0.85
CA HIS A 9 13.56 -4.09 0.26
C HIS A 9 14.33 -2.76 0.19
N ARG A 10 15.03 -2.45 -0.90
CA ARG A 10 15.80 -1.20 -1.07
C ARG A 10 15.20 -0.33 -2.15
N LEU A 11 15.10 0.96 -1.89
CA LEU A 11 14.75 1.96 -2.89
C LEU A 11 16.01 2.29 -3.71
N ARG A 12 15.97 2.03 -5.01
CA ARG A 12 17.10 2.24 -5.91
C ARG A 12 17.11 3.67 -6.46
N ALA A 13 18.30 4.18 -6.80
CA ALA A 13 18.44 5.49 -7.41
C ALA A 13 17.63 5.65 -8.71
N GLN A 14 17.55 4.59 -9.53
CA GLN A 14 16.77 4.59 -10.77
C GLN A 14 15.26 4.73 -10.50
N THR A 15 14.74 4.11 -9.44
CA THR A 15 13.33 4.25 -9.03
C THR A 15 13.05 5.68 -8.58
N ILE A 16 13.97 6.30 -7.82
CA ILE A 16 13.84 7.72 -7.41
C ILE A 16 13.82 8.62 -8.63
N ARG A 17 14.75 8.43 -9.58
CA ARG A 17 14.78 9.18 -10.85
C ARG A 17 13.51 9.01 -11.68
N ALA A 18 12.90 7.81 -11.64
CA ALA A 18 11.62 7.59 -12.31
C ALA A 18 10.50 8.42 -11.68
N LEU A 19 10.46 8.51 -10.34
CA LEU A 19 9.52 9.38 -9.61
C LEU A 19 9.75 10.86 -9.95
N GLU A 20 11.00 11.31 -9.96
CA GLU A 20 11.37 12.69 -10.34
C GLU A 20 10.88 13.03 -11.75
N ARG A 21 11.16 12.17 -12.73
CA ARG A 21 10.72 12.37 -14.12
C ARG A 21 9.20 12.40 -14.28
N LEU A 22 8.47 11.60 -13.53
CA LEU A 22 7.00 11.66 -13.50
C LEU A 22 6.52 13.01 -12.95
N ALA A 23 7.12 13.49 -11.86
CA ALA A 23 6.78 14.78 -11.26
C ALA A 23 7.15 15.95 -12.19
N GLU A 24 8.32 15.93 -12.84
CA GLU A 24 8.77 16.93 -13.84
C GLU A 24 7.83 16.97 -15.06
N ALA A 25 7.25 15.84 -15.44
CA ALA A 25 6.22 15.75 -16.48
C ALA A 25 4.83 16.23 -16.03
N GLY A 26 4.70 16.76 -14.80
CA GLY A 26 3.43 17.25 -14.25
C GLY A 26 2.49 16.15 -13.74
N LEU A 27 2.96 14.91 -13.64
CA LEU A 27 2.16 13.80 -13.16
C LEU A 27 2.20 13.75 -11.62
N LYS A 28 1.03 13.58 -11.03
CA LYS A 28 0.86 13.49 -9.57
C LYS A 28 1.03 12.06 -9.11
N VAL A 29 2.07 11.80 -8.34
CA VAL A 29 2.35 10.47 -7.78
C VAL A 29 1.93 10.43 -6.32
N VAL A 30 1.15 9.41 -5.95
CA VAL A 30 0.75 9.12 -4.57
C VAL A 30 1.20 7.72 -4.21
N LEU A 31 1.94 7.57 -3.12
CA LEU A 31 2.31 6.26 -2.62
C LEU A 31 1.17 5.69 -1.78
N VAL A 32 0.89 4.39 -1.94
CA VAL A 32 -0.11 3.67 -1.15
C VAL A 32 0.55 2.42 -0.57
N SER A 33 0.54 2.28 0.76
CA SER A 33 1.30 1.24 1.45
C SER A 33 0.57 0.72 2.69
N GLY A 34 0.88 -0.51 3.09
CA GLY A 34 0.56 -1.03 4.41
C GLY A 34 1.62 -0.71 5.48
N ARG A 35 2.71 -0.04 5.11
CA ARG A 35 3.77 0.33 6.08
C ARG A 35 3.29 1.37 7.08
N PRO A 36 3.91 1.41 8.29
CA PRO A 36 3.59 2.34 9.36
C PRO A 36 3.62 3.83 9.01
N ALA A 37 2.92 4.64 9.78
CA ALA A 37 2.87 6.09 9.66
C ALA A 37 4.25 6.75 9.66
N GLY A 38 5.19 6.26 10.48
CA GLY A 38 6.55 6.79 10.52
C GLY A 38 7.30 6.68 9.19
N TRP A 39 7.14 5.57 8.46
CA TRP A 39 7.66 5.43 7.11
C TRP A 39 6.99 6.41 6.14
N GLY A 40 5.66 6.53 6.23
CA GLY A 40 4.89 7.41 5.38
C GLY A 40 5.28 8.88 5.52
N GLU A 41 5.52 9.35 6.74
CA GLU A 41 5.97 10.72 6.97
C GLU A 41 7.36 10.96 6.38
N ALA A 42 8.30 10.03 6.56
CA ALA A 42 9.63 10.12 5.99
C ALA A 42 9.58 10.19 4.45
N TRP A 43 8.79 9.31 3.81
CA TRP A 43 8.64 9.32 2.35
C TRP A 43 7.95 10.60 1.83
N ALA A 44 6.92 11.07 2.53
CA ALA A 44 6.23 12.30 2.15
C ALA A 44 7.14 13.55 2.24
N ARG A 45 8.17 13.51 3.08
CA ARG A 45 9.15 14.60 3.21
C ARG A 45 10.28 14.50 2.19
N THR A 46 10.71 13.29 1.82
CA THR A 46 11.96 13.04 1.11
C THR A 46 11.79 12.64 -0.36
N LEU A 47 10.64 12.08 -0.74
CA LEU A 47 10.39 11.66 -2.11
C LEU A 47 9.59 12.71 -2.91
N PRO A 48 9.77 12.76 -4.24
CA PRO A 48 9.04 13.68 -5.12
C PRO A 48 7.61 13.19 -5.39
N VAL A 49 6.78 13.17 -4.33
CA VAL A 49 5.39 12.68 -4.37
C VAL A 49 4.42 13.71 -3.80
N GLU A 50 3.17 13.70 -4.25
CA GLU A 50 2.09 14.56 -3.74
C GLU A 50 1.68 14.20 -2.32
N GLY A 51 1.79 12.92 -1.99
CA GLY A 51 1.48 12.41 -0.67
C GLY A 51 1.64 10.91 -0.54
N VAL A 52 1.40 10.41 0.67
CA VAL A 52 1.60 9.01 1.02
C VAL A 52 0.43 8.53 1.86
N ILE A 53 -0.24 7.49 1.43
CA ILE A 53 -1.29 6.77 2.16
C ILE A 53 -0.62 5.56 2.81
N VAL A 54 -0.83 5.39 4.10
CA VAL A 54 -0.17 4.34 4.90
C VAL A 54 -1.17 3.57 5.75
N GLU A 55 -0.68 2.53 6.41
CA GLU A 55 -1.46 1.66 7.28
C GLU A 55 -2.76 1.19 6.60
N ASN A 56 -2.60 0.69 5.35
CA ASN A 56 -3.70 0.19 4.53
C ASN A 56 -4.86 1.18 4.32
N GLY A 57 -4.58 2.47 4.44
CA GLY A 57 -5.55 3.53 4.28
C GLY A 57 -6.05 4.14 5.59
N GLY A 58 -5.50 3.79 6.75
CA GLY A 58 -5.88 4.36 8.05
C GLY A 58 -5.58 5.85 8.16
N LEU A 59 -4.53 6.31 7.49
CA LEU A 59 -4.16 7.73 7.43
C LEU A 59 -3.34 8.03 6.18
N PHE A 60 -3.18 9.32 5.90
CA PHE A 60 -2.30 9.78 4.83
C PHE A 60 -1.61 11.10 5.16
N PHE A 61 -0.50 11.32 4.50
CA PHE A 61 0.25 12.56 4.49
C PHE A 61 0.06 13.26 3.14
N VAL A 62 -0.29 14.54 3.16
CA VAL A 62 -0.51 15.35 1.96
C VAL A 62 0.25 16.67 2.06
N ARG A 63 0.92 17.06 0.99
CA ARG A 63 1.56 18.38 0.88
C ARG A 63 0.50 19.45 0.68
N GLY A 64 0.62 20.55 1.39
CA GLY A 64 -0.24 21.73 1.26
C GLY A 64 0.58 23.01 1.36
N ALA A 65 -0.04 24.16 1.12
CA ALA A 65 0.61 25.46 1.16
C ALA A 65 1.32 25.77 2.51
N LYS A 66 0.83 25.20 3.60
CA LYS A 66 1.39 25.39 4.95
C LYS A 66 2.31 24.24 5.40
N GLY A 67 2.73 23.36 4.49
CA GLY A 67 3.58 22.22 4.78
C GLY A 67 2.84 20.87 4.74
N LEU A 68 3.44 19.85 5.32
CA LEU A 68 2.91 18.49 5.34
C LEU A 68 1.79 18.38 6.38
N ARG A 69 0.60 17.92 5.96
CA ARG A 69 -0.54 17.62 6.83
C ARG A 69 -0.71 16.11 6.97
N LYS A 70 -0.99 15.64 8.18
CA LYS A 70 -1.43 14.27 8.48
C LYS A 70 -2.94 14.24 8.62
N VAL A 71 -3.60 13.35 7.88
CA VAL A 71 -5.06 13.20 7.88
C VAL A 71 -5.41 11.75 8.20
N TYR A 72 -6.24 11.53 9.20
CA TYR A 72 -6.76 10.22 9.57
C TYR A 72 -8.14 9.98 8.95
N LEU A 73 -8.44 8.73 8.64
CA LEU A 73 -9.75 8.36 8.09
C LEU A 73 -10.83 8.37 9.17
N GLU A 74 -10.48 8.05 10.40
CA GLU A 74 -11.40 7.96 11.53
C GLU A 74 -11.19 9.09 12.56
N PRO A 75 -12.24 9.45 13.30
CA PRO A 75 -12.16 10.43 14.39
C PRO A 75 -11.25 9.95 15.52
N PRO A 76 -10.66 10.88 16.32
CA PRO A 76 -9.69 10.51 17.37
C PRO A 76 -10.22 9.51 18.40
N LYS A 77 -11.49 9.63 18.82
CA LYS A 77 -12.11 8.76 19.82
C LYS A 77 -12.23 7.32 19.30
N GLU A 78 -12.79 7.14 18.09
CA GLU A 78 -12.95 5.83 17.45
C GLU A 78 -11.59 5.18 17.20
N ARG A 79 -10.63 5.94 16.69
CA ARG A 79 -9.26 5.46 16.45
C ARG A 79 -8.59 4.95 17.74
N ALA A 80 -8.71 5.68 18.85
CA ALA A 80 -8.13 5.28 20.13
C ALA A 80 -8.78 3.98 20.67
N GLU A 81 -10.10 3.86 20.53
CA GLU A 81 -10.83 2.65 20.94
C GLU A 81 -10.47 1.45 20.07
N ASN A 82 -10.50 1.62 18.74
CA ASN A 82 -10.13 0.60 17.77
C ASN A 82 -8.69 0.13 18.01
N ARG A 83 -7.76 1.04 18.26
CA ARG A 83 -6.35 0.70 18.53
C ARG A 83 -6.17 -0.14 19.80
N ARG A 84 -6.86 0.20 20.89
CA ARG A 84 -6.83 -0.59 22.14
C ARG A 84 -7.38 -2.00 21.93
N ARG A 85 -8.55 -2.11 21.30
CA ARG A 85 -9.18 -3.38 20.97
C ARG A 85 -8.30 -4.22 20.05
N LEU A 86 -7.81 -3.66 18.96
CA LEU A 86 -6.94 -4.32 18.00
C LEU A 86 -5.72 -4.93 18.69
N ARG A 87 -5.02 -4.15 19.52
CA ARG A 87 -3.86 -4.65 20.27
C ARG A 87 -4.20 -5.85 21.14
N SER A 88 -5.33 -5.82 21.83
CA SER A 88 -5.80 -6.95 22.64
C SER A 88 -6.03 -8.21 21.81
N GLU A 89 -6.71 -8.08 20.65
CA GLU A 89 -7.00 -9.22 19.78
C GLU A 89 -5.72 -9.79 19.14
N VAL A 90 -4.81 -8.93 18.68
CA VAL A 90 -3.52 -9.34 18.13
C VAL A 90 -2.70 -10.14 19.17
N LEU A 91 -2.61 -9.66 20.41
CA LEU A 91 -1.90 -10.38 21.47
C LEU A 91 -2.50 -11.76 21.77
N ARG A 92 -3.82 -11.91 21.64
CA ARG A 92 -4.49 -13.22 21.76
C ARG A 92 -4.14 -14.16 20.61
N VAL A 93 -4.04 -13.63 19.39
CA VAL A 93 -3.67 -14.42 18.20
C VAL A 93 -2.21 -14.86 18.28
N LEU A 94 -1.30 -13.97 18.68
CA LEU A 94 0.12 -14.30 18.84
C LEU A 94 0.35 -15.47 19.80
N LYS A 95 -0.42 -15.56 20.90
CA LYS A 95 -0.36 -16.70 21.84
C LYS A 95 -0.80 -18.03 21.22
N ARG A 96 -1.57 -18.02 20.11
CA ARG A 96 -2.12 -19.21 19.44
C ARG A 96 -1.31 -19.67 18.23
N VAL A 97 -0.37 -18.86 17.78
CA VAL A 97 0.47 -19.15 16.63
C VAL A 97 1.96 -18.99 17.04
N PRO A 98 2.60 -20.07 17.49
CA PRO A 98 3.99 -20.05 17.92
C PRO A 98 4.91 -19.49 16.83
N GLY A 99 5.84 -18.62 17.22
CA GLY A 99 6.77 -17.95 16.32
C GLY A 99 6.24 -16.70 15.61
N ALA A 100 4.92 -16.46 15.62
CA ALA A 100 4.37 -15.20 15.12
C ALA A 100 4.69 -14.06 16.08
N GLN A 101 5.05 -12.90 15.54
CA GLN A 101 5.40 -11.71 16.30
C GLN A 101 4.84 -10.46 15.64
N LEU A 102 4.76 -9.36 16.37
CA LEU A 102 4.52 -8.06 15.75
C LEU A 102 5.69 -7.71 14.85
N SER A 103 5.44 -7.02 13.75
CA SER A 103 6.52 -6.48 12.92
C SER A 103 7.43 -5.58 13.74
N SER A 104 8.73 -5.60 13.47
CA SER A 104 9.74 -4.84 14.20
C SER A 104 9.51 -3.32 14.14
N ASP A 105 8.83 -2.85 13.09
CA ASP A 105 8.45 -1.46 12.89
C ASP A 105 7.07 -1.09 13.49
N SER A 106 6.43 -1.99 14.23
CA SER A 106 5.10 -1.77 14.84
C SER A 106 5.03 -0.59 15.81
N ALA A 107 6.18 -0.15 16.35
CA ALA A 107 6.26 1.04 17.18
C ALA A 107 5.93 2.34 16.43
N TYR A 108 6.03 2.33 15.10
CA TYR A 108 5.76 3.46 14.22
C TYR A 108 4.35 3.45 13.63
N THR A 109 3.49 2.49 14.02
CA THR A 109 2.08 2.41 13.60
C THR A 109 1.18 3.23 14.53
N GLU A 110 0.14 3.84 13.95
CA GLU A 110 -0.82 4.66 14.69
C GLU A 110 -2.24 4.10 14.67
N VAL A 111 -2.60 3.33 13.64
CA VAL A 111 -3.96 2.85 13.40
C VAL A 111 -4.01 1.33 13.29
N ASP A 112 -3.26 0.74 12.36
CA ASP A 112 -3.20 -0.71 12.13
C ASP A 112 -2.10 -1.39 12.96
N LEU A 113 -2.04 -2.71 12.87
CA LEU A 113 -0.92 -3.54 13.32
C LEU A 113 -0.56 -4.53 12.23
N ALA A 114 0.70 -4.94 12.21
CA ALA A 114 1.20 -5.98 11.33
C ALA A 114 1.78 -7.14 12.14
N ILE A 115 1.37 -8.37 11.80
CA ILE A 115 1.98 -9.59 12.33
C ILE A 115 2.95 -10.11 11.28
N ASP A 116 4.22 -10.19 11.67
CA ASP A 116 5.27 -10.73 10.83
C ASP A 116 5.13 -12.26 10.73
N TYR A 117 5.10 -12.74 9.48
CA TYR A 117 5.16 -14.17 9.18
C TYR A 117 6.28 -14.53 8.21
N ASN A 118 6.86 -13.54 7.49
CA ASN A 118 7.83 -13.82 6.43
C ASN A 118 8.89 -12.71 6.19
N GLU A 119 9.02 -11.71 7.07
CA GLU A 119 10.11 -10.70 7.00
C GLU A 119 11.28 -11.12 7.88
N GLU A 120 11.12 -11.13 9.18
CA GLU A 120 12.09 -11.65 10.16
C GLU A 120 11.68 -13.06 10.64
N ALA A 121 10.39 -13.31 10.82
CA ALA A 121 9.84 -14.66 11.02
C ALA A 121 9.85 -15.46 9.71
N ARG A 122 9.88 -16.80 9.81
CA ARG A 122 9.89 -17.72 8.66
C ARG A 122 8.82 -18.80 8.85
N LEU A 123 7.55 -18.38 8.92
CA LEU A 123 6.44 -19.28 9.26
C LEU A 123 5.70 -19.82 8.04
N GLY A 124 5.80 -19.13 6.90
CA GLY A 124 5.18 -19.54 5.64
C GLY A 124 3.66 -19.29 5.58
N ASP A 125 3.08 -19.66 4.44
CA ASP A 125 1.68 -19.36 4.06
C ASP A 125 0.63 -19.99 4.97
N THR A 126 0.88 -21.18 5.49
CA THR A 126 -0.07 -21.89 6.38
C THR A 126 -0.27 -21.11 7.69
N ALA A 127 0.80 -20.63 8.28
CA ALA A 127 0.74 -19.82 9.49
C ALA A 127 0.05 -18.47 9.21
N ALA A 128 0.36 -17.82 8.09
CA ALA A 128 -0.30 -16.60 7.67
C ALA A 128 -1.82 -16.77 7.52
N GLY A 129 -2.27 -17.86 6.87
CA GLY A 129 -3.69 -18.19 6.75
C GLY A 129 -4.37 -18.42 8.10
N ARG A 130 -3.68 -19.08 9.04
CA ARG A 130 -4.18 -19.27 10.41
C ARG A 130 -4.30 -17.94 11.16
N ILE A 131 -3.32 -17.05 11.03
CA ILE A 131 -3.35 -15.71 11.63
C ILE A 131 -4.56 -14.93 11.08
N GLU A 132 -4.75 -14.90 9.76
CA GLU A 132 -5.89 -14.23 9.13
C GLU A 132 -7.23 -14.75 9.65
N ALA A 133 -7.42 -16.08 9.67
CA ALA A 133 -8.66 -16.70 10.14
C ALA A 133 -8.95 -16.31 11.60
N LEU A 134 -7.96 -16.45 12.48
CA LEU A 134 -8.11 -16.11 13.90
C LEU A 134 -8.44 -14.63 14.15
N LEU A 135 -7.91 -13.72 13.33
CA LEU A 135 -8.24 -12.29 13.41
C LEU A 135 -9.66 -12.02 12.93
N ARG A 136 -10.06 -12.61 11.78
CA ARG A 136 -11.39 -12.44 11.20
C ARG A 136 -12.50 -12.98 12.09
N GLU A 137 -12.29 -14.13 12.73
CA GLU A 137 -13.21 -14.68 13.75
C GLU A 137 -13.47 -13.70 14.90
N ARG A 138 -12.57 -12.75 15.14
CA ARG A 138 -12.66 -11.72 16.18
C ARG A 138 -13.18 -10.39 15.68
N GLY A 139 -13.66 -10.35 14.43
CA GLY A 139 -14.16 -9.15 13.78
C GLY A 139 -13.08 -8.12 13.48
N VAL A 140 -11.82 -8.58 13.32
CA VAL A 140 -10.70 -7.75 12.88
C VAL A 140 -10.52 -7.94 11.37
N THR A 141 -10.41 -6.85 10.62
CA THR A 141 -9.99 -6.92 9.23
C THR A 141 -8.54 -7.39 9.17
N ALA A 142 -8.29 -8.42 8.38
CA ALA A 142 -6.95 -8.99 8.22
C ALA A 142 -6.67 -9.26 6.74
N VAL A 143 -5.57 -8.73 6.24
CA VAL A 143 -5.16 -8.85 4.83
C VAL A 143 -3.68 -9.17 4.74
N ARG A 144 -3.36 -10.19 3.97
CA ARG A 144 -1.99 -10.64 3.75
C ARG A 144 -1.27 -9.74 2.75
N SER A 145 -0.03 -9.38 3.08
CA SER A 145 0.96 -8.85 2.14
C SER A 145 2.03 -9.93 1.84
N SER A 146 3.09 -9.57 1.15
CA SER A 146 4.21 -10.48 0.88
C SER A 146 4.95 -10.94 2.14
N VAL A 147 4.91 -10.18 3.22
CA VAL A 147 5.70 -10.40 4.45
C VAL A 147 4.88 -10.38 5.74
N HIS A 148 3.75 -9.66 5.78
CA HIS A 148 2.94 -9.46 6.96
C HIS A 148 1.47 -9.84 6.76
N VAL A 149 0.80 -10.18 7.85
CA VAL A 149 -0.65 -10.09 7.97
C VAL A 149 -0.97 -8.74 8.61
N ASN A 150 -1.40 -7.78 7.79
CA ASN A 150 -1.84 -6.46 8.25
C ASN A 150 -3.24 -6.57 8.82
N CYS A 151 -3.52 -5.90 9.92
CA CYS A 151 -4.81 -5.99 10.58
C CYS A 151 -5.24 -4.67 11.20
N TRP A 152 -6.54 -4.39 11.10
CA TRP A 152 -7.12 -3.16 11.64
C TRP A 152 -8.59 -3.32 12.02
N LEU A 153 -9.08 -2.35 12.76
CA LEU A 153 -10.50 -2.13 13.03
C LEU A 153 -10.87 -0.76 12.46
N GLY A 154 -12.07 -0.66 11.92
CA GLY A 154 -12.55 0.58 11.30
C GLY A 154 -12.99 0.41 9.86
N ARG A 155 -13.59 1.46 9.29
CA ARG A 155 -14.17 1.45 7.95
C ARG A 155 -13.27 2.19 6.96
N PHE A 156 -12.09 1.68 6.75
CA PHE A 156 -11.15 2.22 5.77
C PHE A 156 -10.41 1.10 5.03
N ASP A 157 -9.95 1.42 3.86
CA ASP A 157 -9.07 0.62 3.02
C ASP A 157 -8.25 1.55 2.10
N LYS A 158 -7.37 0.97 1.30
CA LYS A 158 -6.54 1.72 0.34
C LYS A 158 -7.39 2.56 -0.63
N LEU A 159 -8.51 2.02 -1.13
CA LEU A 159 -9.36 2.70 -2.11
C LEU A 159 -10.14 3.86 -1.50
N ILE A 160 -10.76 3.63 -0.34
CA ILE A 160 -11.47 4.68 0.42
C ILE A 160 -10.52 5.84 0.74
N ALA A 161 -9.31 5.50 1.22
CA ALA A 161 -8.29 6.49 1.52
C ALA A 161 -7.81 7.25 0.27
N THR A 162 -7.61 6.56 -0.86
CA THR A 162 -7.20 7.20 -2.11
C THR A 162 -8.27 8.15 -2.63
N ARG A 163 -9.54 7.77 -2.57
CA ARG A 163 -10.66 8.66 -2.91
C ARG A 163 -10.73 9.89 -2.00
N ARG A 164 -10.51 9.70 -0.70
CA ARG A 164 -10.48 10.83 0.24
C ARG A 164 -9.26 11.72 0.01
N PHE A 165 -8.10 11.11 -0.24
CA PHE A 165 -6.88 11.85 -0.58
C PHE A 165 -7.09 12.77 -1.78
N ALA A 166 -7.68 12.27 -2.87
CA ALA A 166 -7.93 13.07 -4.07
C ALA A 166 -8.84 14.28 -3.78
N ARG A 167 -9.86 14.11 -2.97
CA ARG A 167 -10.72 15.23 -2.54
C ARG A 167 -9.97 16.26 -1.70
N GLU A 168 -9.17 15.80 -0.74
CA GLU A 168 -8.42 16.67 0.19
C GLU A 168 -7.23 17.39 -0.48
N ALA A 169 -6.54 16.71 -1.40
CA ALA A 169 -5.33 17.21 -2.05
C ALA A 169 -5.63 18.00 -3.32
N TRP A 170 -6.63 17.54 -4.11
CA TRP A 170 -6.88 18.05 -5.45
C TRP A 170 -8.25 18.69 -5.61
N GLY A 171 -9.10 18.66 -4.58
CA GLY A 171 -10.45 19.23 -4.61
C GLY A 171 -11.40 18.53 -5.58
N GLN A 172 -11.10 17.30 -6.03
CA GLN A 172 -11.89 16.57 -7.02
C GLN A 172 -12.16 15.12 -6.60
N ALA A 173 -13.24 14.55 -7.11
CA ALA A 173 -13.52 13.14 -6.95
C ALA A 173 -12.52 12.30 -7.78
N LEU A 174 -12.09 11.17 -7.21
CA LEU A 174 -11.32 10.17 -7.92
C LEU A 174 -12.29 9.20 -8.61
N HIS A 175 -12.18 9.10 -9.93
CA HIS A 175 -12.88 8.16 -10.78
C HIS A 175 -11.84 7.19 -11.40
N PRO A 176 -11.48 6.10 -10.70
CA PRO A 176 -10.40 5.22 -11.14
C PRO A 176 -10.71 4.51 -12.46
N GLU A 177 -11.99 4.42 -12.80
CA GLU A 177 -12.50 3.79 -14.03
C GLU A 177 -12.30 4.63 -15.30
N ASP A 178 -12.01 5.92 -15.23
CA ASP A 178 -11.98 6.81 -16.39
C ASP A 178 -10.62 6.85 -17.16
N GLY A 179 -9.65 6.03 -16.75
CA GLY A 179 -8.37 5.89 -17.46
C GLY A 179 -7.40 7.06 -17.30
N ARG A 180 -7.71 8.05 -16.47
CA ARG A 180 -6.78 9.15 -16.12
C ARG A 180 -5.84 8.78 -14.98
N PHE A 181 -6.12 7.69 -14.30
CA PHE A 181 -5.39 7.25 -13.12
C PHE A 181 -4.81 5.86 -13.36
N VAL A 182 -3.55 5.68 -13.01
CA VAL A 182 -2.86 4.40 -13.05
C VAL A 182 -2.58 3.94 -11.63
N TYR A 183 -2.89 2.68 -11.34
CA TYR A 183 -2.48 2.04 -10.11
C TYR A 183 -1.43 0.98 -10.36
N ALA A 184 -0.35 0.97 -9.58
CA ALA A 184 0.68 -0.07 -9.62
C ALA A 184 0.77 -0.81 -8.28
N GLY A 185 0.84 -2.14 -8.33
CA GLY A 185 0.91 -3.01 -7.15
C GLY A 185 1.50 -4.38 -7.47
N ASP A 186 1.59 -5.25 -6.47
CA ASP A 186 2.25 -6.55 -6.61
C ASP A 186 1.67 -7.69 -5.75
N SER A 187 0.72 -7.43 -4.87
CA SER A 187 0.33 -8.38 -3.83
C SER A 187 -1.18 -8.47 -3.58
N PHE A 188 -1.58 -9.37 -2.68
CA PHE A 188 -2.98 -9.64 -2.36
C PHE A 188 -3.76 -8.40 -1.89
N ASN A 189 -3.13 -7.54 -1.10
CA ASN A 189 -3.77 -6.34 -0.57
C ASN A 189 -3.98 -5.25 -1.63
N ASP A 190 -3.53 -5.47 -2.88
CA ASP A 190 -3.75 -4.59 -4.02
C ASP A 190 -4.98 -4.98 -4.85
N ALA A 191 -5.58 -6.16 -4.62
CA ALA A 191 -6.73 -6.64 -5.38
C ALA A 191 -7.90 -5.65 -5.45
N PRO A 192 -8.33 -4.97 -4.37
CA PRO A 192 -9.39 -3.96 -4.46
C PRO A 192 -9.01 -2.77 -5.34
N MET A 193 -7.72 -2.42 -5.38
CA MET A 193 -7.22 -1.35 -6.25
C MET A 193 -7.16 -1.80 -7.70
N PHE A 194 -6.71 -3.03 -7.98
CA PHE A 194 -6.72 -3.61 -9.33
C PHE A 194 -8.14 -3.66 -9.90
N GLN A 195 -9.12 -4.03 -9.07
CA GLN A 195 -10.53 -4.07 -9.46
C GLN A 195 -11.09 -2.68 -9.79
N ALA A 196 -10.70 -1.66 -9.02
CA ALA A 196 -11.26 -0.32 -9.15
C ALA A 196 -10.64 0.47 -10.31
N PHE A 197 -9.35 0.28 -10.61
CA PHE A 197 -8.63 1.08 -11.60
C PHE A 197 -8.66 0.42 -12.97
N ALA A 198 -9.19 1.12 -13.99
CA ALA A 198 -9.17 0.65 -15.37
C ALA A 198 -7.74 0.45 -15.88
N LEU A 199 -6.81 1.34 -15.50
CA LEU A 199 -5.38 1.19 -15.78
C LEU A 199 -4.66 0.65 -14.53
N SER A 200 -4.93 -0.60 -14.19
CA SER A 200 -4.23 -1.30 -13.11
C SER A 200 -3.05 -2.11 -13.65
N VAL A 201 -1.89 -1.97 -13.01
CA VAL A 201 -0.63 -2.58 -13.44
C VAL A 201 -0.03 -3.39 -12.30
N GLY A 202 0.16 -4.68 -12.52
CA GLY A 202 0.98 -5.52 -11.65
C GLY A 202 2.44 -5.44 -12.07
N VAL A 203 3.38 -5.21 -11.16
CA VAL A 203 4.79 -5.51 -11.49
C VAL A 203 5.01 -7.02 -11.49
N ALA A 204 5.98 -7.52 -12.28
CA ALA A 204 6.05 -8.94 -12.66
C ALA A 204 6.00 -9.95 -11.51
N ASN A 205 6.42 -9.59 -10.30
CA ASN A 205 6.32 -10.48 -9.13
C ASN A 205 4.86 -10.75 -8.69
N VAL A 206 3.87 -9.95 -9.16
CA VAL A 206 2.44 -10.25 -8.96
C VAL A 206 2.06 -11.64 -9.50
N ARG A 207 2.81 -12.17 -10.48
CA ARG A 207 2.57 -13.50 -11.07
C ARG A 207 2.57 -14.63 -10.04
N SER A 208 3.33 -14.49 -8.96
CA SER A 208 3.39 -15.48 -7.88
C SER A 208 2.08 -15.63 -7.10
N VAL A 209 1.18 -14.66 -7.20
CA VAL A 209 -0.07 -14.60 -6.46
C VAL A 209 -1.32 -14.52 -7.35
N LEU A 210 -1.16 -14.43 -8.68
CA LEU A 210 -2.27 -14.22 -9.63
C LEU A 210 -3.41 -15.23 -9.50
N ASN A 211 -3.11 -16.49 -9.29
CA ASN A 211 -4.10 -17.58 -9.15
C ASN A 211 -4.88 -17.52 -7.83
N ARG A 212 -4.52 -16.60 -6.94
CA ARG A 212 -5.12 -16.42 -5.62
C ARG A 212 -5.67 -15.00 -5.39
N ILE A 213 -5.52 -14.10 -6.37
CA ILE A 213 -6.07 -12.74 -6.34
C ILE A 213 -7.45 -12.77 -7.01
N GLU A 214 -8.47 -12.28 -6.32
CA GLU A 214 -9.85 -12.22 -6.84
C GLU A 214 -9.98 -11.30 -8.07
N ALA A 215 -9.22 -10.21 -8.09
CA ALA A 215 -9.18 -9.25 -9.19
C ALA A 215 -7.73 -9.03 -9.66
N PRO A 216 -7.30 -9.67 -10.75
CA PRO A 216 -5.97 -9.47 -11.31
C PRO A 216 -5.83 -8.07 -11.94
N PRO A 217 -4.59 -7.54 -12.04
CA PRO A 217 -4.33 -6.28 -12.74
C PRO A 217 -4.59 -6.42 -14.24
N ALA A 218 -5.02 -5.32 -14.88
CA ALA A 218 -5.27 -5.26 -16.33
C ALA A 218 -3.99 -5.45 -17.16
N PHE A 219 -2.85 -5.01 -16.61
CA PHE A 219 -1.54 -5.09 -17.27
C PHE A 219 -0.50 -5.65 -16.29
N ILE A 220 0.54 -6.30 -16.83
CA ILE A 220 1.67 -6.79 -16.04
C ILE A 220 2.96 -6.38 -16.73
N THR A 221 3.88 -5.75 -15.99
CA THR A 221 5.21 -5.41 -16.49
C THR A 221 6.05 -6.65 -16.77
N ARG A 222 7.10 -6.51 -17.60
CA ARG A 222 8.07 -7.58 -17.85
C ARG A 222 9.04 -7.74 -16.69
N ALA A 223 9.46 -6.60 -16.10
CA ALA A 223 10.36 -6.57 -14.98
C ALA A 223 9.60 -6.63 -13.65
N ALA A 224 10.25 -7.18 -12.63
CA ALA A 224 9.72 -7.28 -11.27
C ALA A 224 10.13 -6.08 -10.41
N GLU A 225 9.39 -5.84 -9.34
CA GLU A 225 9.74 -4.92 -8.27
C GLU A 225 9.99 -3.48 -8.80
N GLY A 226 10.95 -2.73 -8.22
CA GLY A 226 11.28 -1.38 -8.64
C GLY A 226 11.63 -1.25 -10.13
N ARG A 227 12.19 -2.28 -10.75
CA ARG A 227 12.44 -2.30 -12.21
C ARG A 227 11.14 -2.32 -13.02
N GLY A 228 10.10 -3.01 -12.51
CA GLY A 228 8.77 -3.00 -13.11
C GLY A 228 8.12 -1.63 -13.03
N PHE A 229 8.27 -0.94 -11.90
CA PHE A 229 7.83 0.44 -11.79
C PHE A 229 8.60 1.38 -12.73
N GLU A 230 9.91 1.21 -12.87
CA GLU A 230 10.73 1.98 -13.82
C GLU A 230 10.30 1.76 -15.29
N GLU A 231 9.89 0.51 -15.63
CA GLU A 231 9.31 0.17 -16.93
C GLU A 231 7.97 0.90 -17.15
N LEU A 232 7.07 0.86 -16.15
CA LEU A 232 5.80 1.57 -16.19
C LEU A 232 5.99 3.07 -16.33
N ALA A 233 6.88 3.68 -15.55
CA ALA A 233 7.16 5.11 -15.63
C ALA A 233 7.66 5.52 -17.02
N ARG A 234 8.51 4.70 -17.65
CA ARG A 234 8.93 4.93 -19.03
C ARG A 234 7.77 4.86 -20.01
N ALA A 235 6.90 3.86 -19.88
CA ALA A 235 5.73 3.71 -20.75
C ALA A 235 4.77 4.90 -20.65
N ILE A 236 4.57 5.45 -19.44
CA ILE A 236 3.73 6.63 -19.23
C ILE A 236 4.37 7.90 -19.85
N LEU A 237 5.69 8.00 -19.79
CA LEU A 237 6.45 9.20 -20.25
C LEU A 237 6.76 9.22 -21.75
N VAL A 238 6.52 8.11 -22.48
CA VAL A 238 6.70 8.10 -23.94
C VAL A 238 5.58 8.90 -24.60
N PRO A 239 5.88 9.90 -25.45
CA PRO A 239 4.87 10.60 -26.22
C PRO A 239 4.07 9.62 -27.11
N ARG A 240 2.75 9.79 -27.17
CA ARG A 240 1.85 8.92 -27.96
C ARG A 240 2.23 8.80 -29.43
N ASP A 241 2.89 9.82 -29.98
CA ASP A 241 3.29 9.88 -31.38
C ASP A 241 4.39 8.88 -31.76
N ARG A 242 5.09 8.27 -30.79
CA ARG A 242 6.13 7.25 -31.02
C ARG A 242 5.66 5.82 -30.83
N LEU A 243 4.38 5.59 -30.55
CA LEU A 243 3.80 4.26 -30.37
C LEU A 243 3.14 3.72 -31.65
N GLN A 244 3.21 4.47 -32.76
CA GLN A 244 2.63 4.10 -34.07
C GLN A 244 3.68 3.71 -35.13
N GLU A 245 4.95 3.63 -34.76
CA GLU A 245 6.02 3.05 -35.56
C GLU A 245 6.43 1.67 -34.98
#